data_75accde04e32ce8707a7410f9890d3a9
#
_entry.id   75accde04e32ce8707a7410f9890d3a9
#
_cell.length_a   1.000
_cell.length_b   1.000
_cell.length_c   1.000
_cell.angle_alpha   90.00
_cell.angle_beta   90.00
_cell.angle_gamma   90.00
#
_symmetry.space_group_name_H-M   'P 1'
#
loop_
_entity.id
_entity.type
_entity.pdbx_description
1 polymer ?
#
loop_
_entity_poly.entity_id
_entity_poly.type
_entity_poly.pdbx_seq_one_letter_code
_entity_poly.pdbx_strand_id
1 'polypeptide(L)'
;EKAKRDYPNITKLLFYSNQEWGQNKGENPQGLIDAEQKAKKLNIILEWRTASYFESEFVSVDNELFAKHFFSNNKSIFDLIEEQQKHTENILSQIQTNISFNNQYFEINRNKQLTELKDASQQISILSGMGGVGKTVLIKKYYEKVKEQTPFIVFKATEFELRSINDLYTDFSFYDFTQVYKYEETKIIVIDSAEKLLDLKNHDPFKEFLSILIKDKWKIIFTTRNNYLEDLNYQFFEIYNIAPLNISVNNLE
;
A
#
# COMPACT_ATOMS: atom_id res chain seq x y z
N GLU A 1 -34.55 -13.43 -9.47
CA GLU A 1 -34.90 -14.80 -9.09
C GLU A 1 -33.65 -15.67 -8.88
N LYS A 2 -32.72 -15.74 -9.85
CA LYS A 2 -31.49 -16.52 -9.70
C LYS A 2 -30.68 -16.12 -8.47
N ALA A 3 -30.45 -14.82 -8.25
CA ALA A 3 -29.71 -14.33 -7.11
C ALA A 3 -30.33 -14.74 -5.76
N LYS A 4 -31.67 -14.72 -5.64
CA LYS A 4 -32.36 -15.15 -4.42
C LYS A 4 -32.30 -16.66 -4.20
N ARG A 5 -32.31 -17.44 -5.29
CA ARG A 5 -32.13 -18.89 -5.23
C ARG A 5 -30.73 -19.27 -4.77
N ASP A 6 -29.72 -18.61 -5.34
CA ASP A 6 -28.31 -18.92 -5.07
C ASP A 6 -27.85 -18.32 -3.73
N TYR A 7 -28.50 -17.22 -3.27
CA TYR A 7 -28.24 -16.52 -2.02
C TYR A 7 -29.55 -16.23 -1.27
N PRO A 8 -30.13 -17.19 -0.53
CA PRO A 8 -31.44 -17.07 0.10
C PRO A 8 -31.62 -15.87 1.04
N ASN A 9 -30.54 -15.44 1.69
CA ASN A 9 -30.54 -14.33 2.67
C ASN A 9 -30.32 -12.95 2.04
N ILE A 10 -30.20 -12.85 0.70
CA ILE A 10 -30.00 -11.57 0.05
C ILE A 10 -31.19 -10.65 0.26
N THR A 11 -30.94 -9.42 0.68
CA THR A 11 -31.96 -8.39 0.91
C THR A 11 -31.81 -7.20 -0.02
N LYS A 12 -30.65 -7.04 -0.68
CA LYS A 12 -30.34 -5.91 -1.55
C LYS A 12 -29.55 -6.38 -2.77
N LEU A 13 -29.85 -5.82 -3.93
CA LEU A 13 -29.08 -5.98 -5.18
C LEU A 13 -28.72 -4.60 -5.72
N LEU A 14 -27.44 -4.42 -6.04
CA LEU A 14 -26.92 -3.23 -6.69
C LEU A 14 -26.64 -3.54 -8.16
N PHE A 15 -27.19 -2.75 -9.05
CA PHE A 15 -26.91 -2.82 -10.47
C PHE A 15 -26.08 -1.61 -10.90
N TYR A 16 -24.99 -1.87 -11.58
CA TYR A 16 -24.09 -0.84 -12.11
C TYR A 16 -24.20 -0.80 -13.63
N SER A 17 -24.34 0.40 -14.19
CA SER A 17 -24.35 0.66 -15.61
C SER A 17 -23.65 1.98 -15.91
N ASN A 18 -22.87 2.02 -16.98
CA ASN A 18 -22.27 3.25 -17.52
C ASN A 18 -23.24 4.03 -18.43
N GLN A 19 -24.49 3.61 -18.51
CA GLN A 19 -25.54 4.25 -19.29
C GLN A 19 -26.74 4.58 -18.43
N GLU A 20 -27.42 5.66 -18.79
CA GLU A 20 -28.73 5.95 -18.23
C GLU A 20 -29.83 5.09 -18.86
N TRP A 21 -30.89 4.94 -18.11
CA TRP A 21 -32.11 4.32 -18.66
C TRP A 21 -32.67 5.24 -19.76
N GLY A 22 -32.88 4.68 -20.94
CA GLY A 22 -33.59 5.38 -22.00
C GLY A 22 -35.03 5.69 -21.55
N GLN A 23 -35.39 6.96 -21.53
CA GLN A 23 -36.77 7.38 -21.22
C GLN A 23 -37.56 7.54 -22.52
N ASN A 24 -38.67 6.86 -22.64
CA ASN A 24 -39.68 7.11 -23.69
C ASN A 24 -40.75 8.02 -23.15
N LYS A 25 -40.86 9.25 -23.65
CA LYS A 25 -41.89 10.24 -23.24
C LYS A 25 -41.91 10.56 -21.74
N GLY A 26 -40.77 10.52 -21.05
CA GLY A 26 -40.67 10.79 -19.61
C GLY A 26 -41.03 9.61 -18.70
N GLU A 27 -41.35 8.45 -19.23
CA GLU A 27 -41.65 7.23 -18.47
C GLU A 27 -40.45 6.29 -18.40
N ASN A 28 -40.29 5.59 -17.28
CA ASN A 28 -39.26 4.59 -17.13
C ASN A 28 -39.51 3.40 -18.07
N PRO A 29 -38.45 2.77 -18.59
CA PRO A 29 -38.58 1.60 -19.44
C PRO A 29 -39.34 0.46 -18.74
N GLN A 30 -40.19 -0.24 -19.49
CA GLN A 30 -40.99 -1.34 -18.95
C GLN A 30 -40.16 -2.40 -18.25
N GLY A 31 -38.95 -2.70 -18.79
CA GLY A 31 -38.04 -3.66 -18.19
C GLY A 31 -37.53 -3.28 -16.79
N LEU A 32 -37.36 -1.98 -16.51
CA LEU A 32 -37.01 -1.48 -15.17
C LEU A 32 -38.18 -1.69 -14.22
N ILE A 33 -39.39 -1.30 -14.63
CA ILE A 33 -40.61 -1.46 -13.84
C ILE A 33 -40.83 -2.94 -13.48
N ASP A 34 -40.70 -3.83 -14.47
CA ASP A 34 -40.87 -5.26 -14.27
C ASP A 34 -39.80 -5.84 -13.32
N ALA A 35 -38.56 -5.37 -13.40
CA ALA A 35 -37.49 -5.81 -12.51
C ALA A 35 -37.73 -5.38 -11.06
N GLU A 36 -38.18 -4.14 -10.85
CA GLU A 36 -38.52 -3.62 -9.52
C GLU A 36 -39.73 -4.36 -8.91
N GLN A 37 -40.76 -4.64 -9.72
CA GLN A 37 -41.91 -5.41 -9.25
C GLN A 37 -41.51 -6.84 -8.85
N LYS A 38 -40.66 -7.51 -9.64
CA LYS A 38 -40.15 -8.84 -9.30
C LYS A 38 -39.30 -8.83 -8.03
N ALA A 39 -38.45 -7.85 -7.88
CA ALA A 39 -37.63 -7.70 -6.67
C ALA A 39 -38.47 -7.47 -5.43
N LYS A 40 -39.48 -6.62 -5.53
CA LYS A 40 -40.44 -6.35 -4.45
C LYS A 40 -41.18 -7.62 -4.00
N LYS A 41 -41.60 -8.48 -4.95
CA LYS A 41 -42.20 -9.80 -4.64
C LYS A 41 -41.28 -10.73 -3.87
N LEU A 42 -40.00 -10.57 -4.03
CA LEU A 42 -38.96 -11.39 -3.40
C LEU A 42 -38.36 -10.75 -2.14
N ASN A 43 -38.92 -9.62 -1.69
CA ASN A 43 -38.39 -8.81 -0.58
C ASN A 43 -36.93 -8.41 -0.77
N ILE A 44 -36.57 -8.01 -2.00
CA ILE A 44 -35.24 -7.53 -2.35
C ILE A 44 -35.33 -6.06 -2.73
N ILE A 45 -34.46 -5.24 -2.18
CA ILE A 45 -34.25 -3.85 -2.56
C ILE A 45 -33.36 -3.83 -3.81
N LEU A 46 -33.84 -3.22 -4.91
CA LEU A 46 -33.01 -2.90 -6.07
C LEU A 46 -32.50 -1.49 -5.97
N GLU A 47 -31.23 -1.30 -6.19
CA GLU A 47 -30.60 0.01 -6.28
C GLU A 47 -29.82 0.09 -7.60
N TRP A 48 -30.17 1.08 -8.40
CA TRP A 48 -29.60 1.32 -9.71
C TRP A 48 -28.51 2.37 -9.60
N ARG A 49 -27.32 2.04 -10.07
CA ARG A 49 -26.13 2.88 -10.13
C ARG A 49 -25.81 3.14 -11.59
N THR A 50 -26.50 4.11 -12.17
CA THR A 50 -26.36 4.50 -13.59
C THR A 50 -25.29 5.57 -13.79
N ALA A 51 -25.10 6.07 -15.01
CA ALA A 51 -24.09 7.07 -15.32
C ALA A 51 -24.17 8.30 -14.39
N SER A 52 -25.38 8.83 -14.15
CA SER A 52 -25.58 9.97 -13.25
C SER A 52 -25.16 9.71 -11.81
N TYR A 53 -25.22 8.47 -11.33
CA TYR A 53 -24.68 8.11 -10.03
C TYR A 53 -23.16 8.28 -9.98
N PHE A 54 -22.45 7.85 -11.03
CA PHE A 54 -21.00 7.97 -11.11
C PHE A 54 -20.52 9.40 -11.39
N GLU A 55 -21.38 10.23 -11.99
CA GLU A 55 -21.13 11.65 -12.22
C GLU A 55 -21.50 12.50 -10.99
N SER A 56 -22.11 11.90 -9.97
CA SER A 56 -22.48 12.61 -8.76
C SER A 56 -21.26 13.12 -7.99
N GLU A 57 -21.45 14.19 -7.23
CA GLU A 57 -20.43 14.81 -6.40
C GLU A 57 -19.77 13.79 -5.45
N PHE A 58 -20.55 12.88 -4.89
CA PHE A 58 -20.05 11.79 -4.04
C PHE A 58 -19.01 10.91 -4.73
N VAL A 59 -19.23 10.54 -5.99
CA VAL A 59 -18.29 9.70 -6.74
C VAL A 59 -17.11 10.52 -7.25
N SER A 60 -17.36 11.72 -7.77
CA SER A 60 -16.32 12.56 -8.39
C SER A 60 -15.40 13.21 -7.36
N VAL A 61 -15.88 13.58 -6.19
CA VAL A 61 -15.08 14.24 -5.14
C VAL A 61 -14.50 13.23 -4.16
N ASP A 62 -15.32 12.35 -3.60
CA ASP A 62 -14.86 11.40 -2.57
C ASP A 62 -14.11 10.20 -3.14
N ASN A 63 -14.31 9.89 -4.42
CA ASN A 63 -13.71 8.74 -5.08
C ASN A 63 -13.03 9.14 -6.41
N GLU A 64 -12.37 10.28 -6.44
CA GLU A 64 -11.73 10.84 -7.65
C GLU A 64 -10.79 9.85 -8.35
N LEU A 65 -10.03 9.04 -7.60
CA LEU A 65 -9.11 8.06 -8.17
C LEU A 65 -9.85 6.95 -8.93
N PHE A 66 -10.98 6.48 -8.39
CA PHE A 66 -11.81 5.50 -9.10
C PHE A 66 -12.50 6.12 -10.31
N ALA A 67 -12.99 7.35 -10.18
CA ALA A 67 -13.58 8.08 -11.31
C ALA A 67 -12.55 8.28 -12.44
N LYS A 68 -11.33 8.65 -12.14
CA LYS A 68 -10.23 8.72 -13.12
C LYS A 68 -9.99 7.37 -13.81
N HIS A 69 -9.98 6.26 -13.07
CA HIS A 69 -9.80 4.93 -13.65
C HIS A 69 -10.90 4.57 -14.65
N PHE A 70 -12.17 4.82 -14.30
CA PHE A 70 -13.31 4.41 -15.13
C PHE A 70 -13.62 5.36 -16.28
N PHE A 71 -13.30 6.66 -16.17
CA PHE A 71 -13.77 7.70 -17.08
C PHE A 71 -12.67 8.50 -17.77
N SER A 72 -11.40 8.21 -17.52
CA SER A 72 -10.29 8.88 -18.20
C SER A 72 -9.38 7.87 -18.92
N ASN A 73 -8.70 8.33 -19.98
CA ASN A 73 -7.66 7.57 -20.66
C ASN A 73 -6.28 7.71 -19.98
N ASN A 74 -6.23 8.34 -18.81
CA ASN A 74 -5.00 8.53 -18.05
C ASN A 74 -4.70 7.29 -17.22
N LYS A 75 -3.46 7.17 -16.74
CA LYS A 75 -3.06 6.13 -15.80
C LYS A 75 -4.00 6.09 -14.59
N SER A 76 -4.37 4.89 -14.19
CA SER A 76 -5.31 4.63 -13.14
C SER A 76 -4.63 4.31 -11.82
N ILE A 77 -5.42 4.28 -10.74
CA ILE A 77 -4.99 3.81 -9.42
C ILE A 77 -4.36 2.40 -9.47
N PHE A 78 -4.84 1.51 -10.36
CA PHE A 78 -4.30 0.16 -10.51
C PHE A 78 -2.90 0.19 -11.13
N ASP A 79 -2.64 1.12 -12.05
CA ASP A 79 -1.30 1.32 -12.61
C ASP A 79 -0.33 1.78 -11.52
N LEU A 80 -0.76 2.65 -10.59
CA LEU A 80 0.06 3.05 -9.45
C LEU A 80 0.38 1.86 -8.54
N ILE A 81 -0.59 1.02 -8.21
CA ILE A 81 -0.38 -0.20 -7.41
C ILE A 81 0.62 -1.12 -8.11
N GLU A 82 0.42 -1.37 -9.40
CA GLU A 82 1.30 -2.23 -10.19
C GLU A 82 2.73 -1.68 -10.30
N GLU A 83 2.87 -0.36 -10.49
CA GLU A 83 4.18 0.31 -10.48
C GLU A 83 4.89 0.15 -9.13
N GLN A 84 4.17 0.30 -8.01
CA GLN A 84 4.73 0.10 -6.67
C GLN A 84 5.16 -1.35 -6.41
N GLN A 85 4.35 -2.31 -6.84
CA GLN A 85 4.69 -3.73 -6.72
C GLN A 85 5.94 -4.05 -7.56
N LYS A 86 5.97 -3.64 -8.82
CA LYS A 86 7.13 -3.83 -9.71
C LYS A 86 8.39 -3.16 -9.16
N HIS A 87 8.26 -1.95 -8.61
CA HIS A 87 9.38 -1.25 -8.00
C HIS A 87 9.95 -2.05 -6.82
N THR A 88 9.09 -2.48 -5.90
CA THR A 88 9.47 -3.32 -4.75
C THR A 88 10.11 -4.63 -5.19
N GLU A 89 9.52 -5.32 -6.16
CA GLU A 89 10.05 -6.57 -6.70
C GLU A 89 11.41 -6.38 -7.38
N ASN A 90 11.60 -5.30 -8.12
CA ASN A 90 12.87 -4.96 -8.74
C ASN A 90 13.99 -4.76 -7.70
N ILE A 91 13.70 -4.09 -6.58
CA ILE A 91 14.68 -3.94 -5.49
C ILE A 91 14.98 -5.29 -4.86
N LEU A 92 13.95 -6.07 -4.51
CA LEU A 92 14.10 -7.32 -3.77
C LEU A 92 14.60 -8.49 -4.63
N SER A 93 14.34 -8.51 -5.95
CA SER A 93 14.80 -9.55 -6.86
C SER A 93 16.32 -9.66 -6.92
N GLN A 94 17.00 -8.54 -6.77
CA GLN A 94 18.47 -8.48 -6.77
C GLN A 94 19.11 -9.10 -5.53
N ILE A 95 18.33 -9.41 -4.49
CA ILE A 95 18.81 -9.92 -3.22
C ILE A 95 18.80 -11.45 -3.23
N GLN A 96 20.00 -12.05 -3.10
CA GLN A 96 20.14 -13.49 -2.94
C GLN A 96 19.81 -13.88 -1.48
N THR A 97 18.93 -14.86 -1.32
CA THR A 97 18.51 -15.36 0.01
C THR A 97 19.35 -16.52 0.54
N ASN A 98 20.10 -17.16 -0.35
CA ASN A 98 20.94 -18.32 -0.04
C ASN A 98 22.42 -17.99 -0.24
N ILE A 99 23.25 -18.54 0.63
CA ILE A 99 24.71 -18.53 0.47
C ILE A 99 25.10 -19.84 -0.20
N SER A 100 25.81 -19.74 -1.34
CA SER A 100 26.38 -20.92 -2.01
C SER A 100 27.84 -21.12 -1.56
N PHE A 101 28.14 -22.29 -1.04
CA PHE A 101 29.50 -22.70 -0.70
C PHE A 101 29.69 -24.18 -1.03
N ASN A 102 30.71 -24.51 -1.81
CA ASN A 102 31.05 -25.90 -2.26
C ASN A 102 29.83 -26.64 -2.87
N ASN A 103 29.06 -25.98 -3.75
CA ASN A 103 27.83 -26.49 -4.37
C ASN A 103 26.71 -26.84 -3.38
N GLN A 104 26.80 -26.37 -2.15
CA GLN A 104 25.75 -26.46 -1.16
C GLN A 104 25.12 -25.08 -0.93
N TYR A 105 23.80 -25.06 -0.70
CA TYR A 105 23.07 -23.83 -0.41
C TYR A 105 22.76 -23.78 1.09
N PHE A 106 23.13 -22.68 1.71
CA PHE A 106 22.86 -22.44 3.12
C PHE A 106 21.90 -21.28 3.26
N GLU A 107 20.86 -21.50 4.00
CA GLU A 107 19.90 -20.46 4.38
C GLU A 107 20.17 -20.02 5.82
N ILE A 108 20.34 -18.72 6.02
CA ILE A 108 20.53 -18.16 7.35
C ILE A 108 19.18 -18.07 8.05
N ASN A 109 19.06 -18.74 9.19
CA ASN A 109 17.86 -18.66 10.01
C ASN A 109 17.82 -17.30 10.75
N ARG A 110 16.80 -16.49 10.42
CA ARG A 110 16.52 -15.19 11.04
C ARG A 110 15.08 -15.13 11.56
N ASN A 111 14.51 -16.27 11.94
CA ASN A 111 13.10 -16.35 12.37
C ASN A 111 12.82 -15.49 13.60
N LYS A 112 13.77 -15.35 14.53
CA LYS A 112 13.62 -14.49 15.70
C LYS A 112 13.37 -13.04 15.28
N GLN A 113 14.24 -12.46 14.47
CA GLN A 113 14.12 -11.08 14.00
C GLN A 113 12.86 -10.88 13.15
N LEU A 114 12.47 -11.90 12.38
CA LEU A 114 11.25 -11.86 11.57
C LEU A 114 10.00 -11.81 12.45
N THR A 115 10.00 -12.60 13.54
CA THR A 115 8.91 -12.59 14.53
C THR A 115 8.87 -11.24 15.26
N GLU A 116 10.01 -10.72 15.70
CA GLU A 116 10.10 -9.40 16.33
C GLU A 116 9.55 -8.29 15.42
N LEU A 117 9.88 -8.31 14.11
CA LEU A 117 9.32 -7.38 13.13
C LEU A 117 7.81 -7.52 12.96
N LYS A 118 7.32 -8.76 12.87
CA LYS A 118 5.90 -9.03 12.67
C LYS A 118 5.08 -8.57 13.87
N ASP A 119 5.54 -8.92 15.07
CA ASP A 119 4.81 -8.72 16.32
C ASP A 119 5.04 -7.32 16.94
N ALA A 120 5.89 -6.50 16.30
CA ALA A 120 6.17 -5.14 16.76
C ALA A 120 4.89 -4.32 16.86
N SER A 121 4.61 -3.79 18.04
CA SER A 121 3.53 -2.83 18.29
C SER A 121 3.91 -1.39 17.92
N GLN A 122 5.21 -1.10 17.84
CA GLN A 122 5.72 0.19 17.45
C GLN A 122 5.49 0.43 15.96
N GLN A 123 5.11 1.65 15.65
CA GLN A 123 4.90 2.08 14.26
C GLN A 123 6.21 2.12 13.47
N ILE A 124 7.32 2.47 14.12
CA ILE A 124 8.65 2.53 13.51
C ILE A 124 9.54 1.44 14.09
N SER A 125 10.20 0.69 13.21
CA SER A 125 11.22 -0.29 13.57
C SER A 125 12.52 -0.01 12.81
N ILE A 126 13.66 -0.20 13.45
CA ILE A 126 14.98 -0.05 12.83
C ILE A 126 15.71 -1.40 12.90
N LEU A 127 15.99 -1.97 11.74
CA LEU A 127 16.88 -3.12 11.60
C LEU A 127 18.32 -2.64 11.49
N SER A 128 19.10 -2.82 12.52
CA SER A 128 20.51 -2.44 12.52
C SER A 128 21.45 -3.65 12.42
N GLY A 129 22.62 -3.44 11.86
CA GLY A 129 23.63 -4.51 11.73
C GLY A 129 24.78 -4.09 10.81
N MET A 130 25.87 -4.82 10.83
CA MET A 130 27.00 -4.58 9.93
C MET A 130 26.60 -4.68 8.45
N GLY A 131 27.44 -4.15 7.57
CA GLY A 131 27.27 -4.35 6.13
C GLY A 131 27.30 -5.84 5.78
N GLY A 132 26.39 -6.31 4.91
CA GLY A 132 26.38 -7.71 4.43
C GLY A 132 25.76 -8.73 5.38
N VAL A 133 25.31 -8.39 6.60
CA VAL A 133 24.74 -9.35 7.56
C VAL A 133 23.35 -9.88 7.18
N GLY A 134 22.77 -9.42 6.07
CA GLY A 134 21.48 -9.93 5.57
C GLY A 134 20.24 -9.17 6.05
N LYS A 135 20.34 -7.87 6.37
CA LYS A 135 19.16 -7.03 6.71
C LYS A 135 18.14 -7.02 5.57
N THR A 136 18.57 -6.74 4.35
CA THR A 136 17.69 -6.70 3.18
C THR A 136 17.18 -8.10 2.80
N VAL A 137 17.93 -9.18 3.11
CA VAL A 137 17.43 -10.57 3.02
C VAL A 137 16.25 -10.79 3.98
N LEU A 138 16.35 -10.28 5.20
CA LEU A 138 15.27 -10.37 6.18
C LEU A 138 14.01 -9.63 5.68
N ILE A 139 14.18 -8.44 5.10
CA ILE A 139 13.09 -7.69 4.47
C ILE A 139 12.46 -8.49 3.33
N LYS A 140 13.25 -9.08 2.45
CA LYS A 140 12.73 -9.94 1.36
C LYS A 140 11.92 -11.12 1.90
N LYS A 141 12.43 -11.82 2.91
CA LYS A 141 11.68 -12.91 3.56
C LYS A 141 10.38 -12.44 4.22
N TYR A 142 10.37 -11.24 4.77
CA TYR A 142 9.16 -10.65 5.33
C TYR A 142 8.15 -10.33 4.23
N TYR A 143 8.59 -9.67 3.16
CA TYR A 143 7.79 -9.40 1.98
C TYR A 143 7.12 -10.67 1.44
N GLU A 144 7.89 -11.74 1.19
CA GLU A 144 7.38 -13.01 0.66
C GLU A 144 6.29 -13.65 1.53
N LYS A 145 6.30 -13.37 2.84
CA LYS A 145 5.29 -13.90 3.76
C LYS A 145 3.98 -13.09 3.80
N VAL A 146 4.03 -11.80 3.49
CA VAL A 146 2.87 -10.91 3.71
C VAL A 146 2.30 -10.29 2.44
N LYS A 147 3.01 -10.32 1.32
CA LYS A 147 2.68 -9.60 0.07
C LYS A 147 1.28 -9.88 -0.50
N GLU A 148 0.73 -11.07 -0.23
CA GLU A 148 -0.62 -11.44 -0.72
C GLU A 148 -1.75 -10.80 0.11
N GLN A 149 -1.45 -10.28 1.29
CA GLN A 149 -2.46 -9.81 2.24
C GLN A 149 -2.21 -8.39 2.73
N THR A 150 -1.02 -7.85 2.48
CA THR A 150 -0.59 -6.58 3.05
C THR A 150 0.19 -5.78 2.03
N PRO A 151 -0.21 -4.54 1.73
CA PRO A 151 0.62 -3.60 0.97
C PRO A 151 2.01 -3.50 1.61
N PHE A 152 3.02 -3.84 0.83
CA PHE A 152 4.40 -3.85 1.27
C PHE A 152 5.28 -3.18 0.22
N ILE A 153 5.82 -2.02 0.55
CA ILE A 153 6.54 -1.17 -0.40
C ILE A 153 7.95 -0.93 0.11
N VAL A 154 8.92 -1.05 -0.77
CA VAL A 154 10.34 -0.84 -0.45
C VAL A 154 10.87 0.34 -1.26
N PHE A 155 11.51 1.27 -0.59
CA PHE A 155 12.29 2.36 -1.16
C PHE A 155 13.75 2.26 -0.72
N LYS A 156 14.67 2.67 -1.56
CA LYS A 156 16.04 2.96 -1.14
C LYS A 156 16.10 4.40 -0.61
N ALA A 157 16.82 4.62 0.45
CA ALA A 157 16.95 5.97 1.03
C ALA A 157 17.44 7.02 0.02
N THR A 158 18.25 6.63 -0.97
CA THR A 158 18.73 7.51 -2.05
C THR A 158 17.64 8.00 -3.00
N GLU A 159 16.46 7.38 -3.03
CA GLU A 159 15.34 7.81 -3.86
C GLU A 159 14.68 9.09 -3.34
N PHE A 160 15.01 9.49 -2.11
CA PHE A 160 14.53 10.72 -1.47
C PHE A 160 15.41 11.95 -1.74
N GLU A 161 16.40 11.88 -2.63
CA GLU A 161 17.10 13.07 -3.14
C GLU A 161 16.17 13.81 -4.13
N LEU A 162 15.11 14.39 -3.61
CA LEU A 162 13.99 15.00 -4.34
C LEU A 162 13.93 16.50 -4.10
N ARG A 163 13.33 17.26 -5.05
CA ARG A 163 12.98 18.66 -4.82
C ARG A 163 11.66 18.80 -4.07
N SER A 164 10.71 17.92 -4.38
CA SER A 164 9.38 17.82 -3.75
C SER A 164 9.01 16.36 -3.60
N ILE A 165 8.18 16.04 -2.61
CA ILE A 165 7.67 14.67 -2.43
C ILE A 165 6.86 14.17 -3.64
N ASN A 166 6.25 15.07 -4.38
CA ASN A 166 5.52 14.72 -5.60
C ASN A 166 6.43 14.25 -6.75
N ASP A 167 7.74 14.51 -6.67
CA ASP A 167 8.71 14.00 -7.65
C ASP A 167 9.01 12.49 -7.45
N LEU A 168 8.48 11.88 -6.39
CA LEU A 168 8.63 10.44 -6.14
C LEU A 168 7.93 9.58 -7.20
N TYR A 169 6.90 10.12 -7.83
CA TYR A 169 6.13 9.49 -8.90
C TYR A 169 6.07 10.38 -10.13
N THR A 170 6.11 9.78 -11.33
CA THR A 170 6.06 10.55 -12.59
C THR A 170 4.65 11.01 -12.94
N ASP A 171 3.66 10.11 -12.79
CA ASP A 171 2.29 10.32 -13.28
C ASP A 171 1.27 10.48 -12.16
N PHE A 172 1.70 10.34 -10.91
CA PHE A 172 0.85 10.39 -9.72
C PHE A 172 1.43 11.35 -8.69
N SER A 173 0.56 11.93 -7.86
CA SER A 173 1.00 12.67 -6.70
C SER A 173 1.21 11.75 -5.49
N PHE A 174 1.95 12.22 -4.50
CA PHE A 174 2.05 11.50 -3.23
C PHE A 174 0.69 11.40 -2.50
N TYR A 175 -0.21 12.36 -2.76
CA TYR A 175 -1.59 12.26 -2.28
C TYR A 175 -2.33 11.06 -2.90
N ASP A 176 -2.22 10.84 -4.22
CA ASP A 176 -2.82 9.68 -4.89
C ASP A 176 -2.34 8.37 -4.23
N PHE A 177 -1.04 8.26 -3.96
CA PHE A 177 -0.46 7.13 -3.24
C PHE A 177 -1.12 6.90 -1.88
N THR A 178 -1.32 7.95 -1.08
CA THR A 178 -1.94 7.79 0.25
C THR A 178 -3.39 7.37 0.17
N GLN A 179 -4.14 7.86 -0.83
CA GLN A 179 -5.54 7.50 -1.04
C GLN A 179 -5.73 6.04 -1.46
N VAL A 180 -4.81 5.48 -2.26
CA VAL A 180 -4.84 4.06 -2.66
C VAL A 180 -4.93 3.13 -1.45
N TYR A 181 -4.13 3.43 -0.42
CA TYR A 181 -4.00 2.56 0.76
C TYR A 181 -4.77 3.06 1.98
N LYS A 182 -5.68 4.02 1.80
CA LYS A 182 -6.41 4.66 2.90
C LYS A 182 -7.19 3.69 3.78
N TYR A 183 -7.78 2.67 3.18
CA TYR A 183 -8.64 1.71 3.87
C TYR A 183 -7.93 0.41 4.28
N GLU A 184 -6.64 0.30 4.00
CA GLU A 184 -5.85 -0.84 4.43
C GLU A 184 -5.53 -0.74 5.93
N GLU A 185 -5.91 -1.76 6.70
CA GLU A 185 -5.67 -1.81 8.14
C GLU A 185 -4.19 -1.96 8.46
N THR A 186 -3.51 -2.80 7.69
CA THR A 186 -2.07 -3.02 7.81
C THR A 186 -1.38 -2.70 6.50
N LYS A 187 -0.40 -1.83 6.55
CA LYS A 187 0.39 -1.37 5.41
C LYS A 187 1.82 -1.10 5.84
N ILE A 188 2.76 -1.56 5.06
CA ILE A 188 4.18 -1.57 5.43
C ILE A 188 5.00 -0.81 4.39
N ILE A 189 5.86 0.08 4.88
CA ILE A 189 6.90 0.71 4.08
C ILE A 189 8.26 0.39 4.68
N VAL A 190 9.20 0.07 3.80
CA VAL A 190 10.61 -0.14 4.15
C VAL A 190 11.47 0.91 3.47
N ILE A 191 12.35 1.52 4.24
CA ILE A 191 13.41 2.41 3.74
C ILE A 191 14.74 1.70 3.92
N ASP A 192 15.27 1.19 2.82
CA ASP A 192 16.54 0.45 2.85
C ASP A 192 17.74 1.40 2.81
N SER A 193 18.79 1.08 3.59
CA SER A 193 20.02 1.87 3.72
C SER A 193 19.78 3.29 4.24
N ALA A 194 19.01 3.39 5.34
CA ALA A 194 18.56 4.66 5.93
C ALA A 194 19.71 5.58 6.37
N GLU A 195 20.92 5.07 6.55
CA GLU A 195 22.11 5.91 6.75
C GLU A 195 22.31 6.94 5.62
N LYS A 196 21.80 6.66 4.43
CA LYS A 196 21.88 7.58 3.29
C LYS A 196 20.92 8.76 3.38
N LEU A 197 19.93 8.71 4.25
CA LEU A 197 19.07 9.87 4.54
C LEU A 197 19.85 11.02 5.16
N LEU A 198 20.94 10.72 5.86
CA LEU A 198 21.80 11.74 6.49
C LEU A 198 22.59 12.56 5.46
N ASP A 199 22.82 11.98 4.28
CA ASP A 199 23.59 12.58 3.17
C ASP A 199 22.70 13.42 2.22
N LEU A 200 21.35 13.44 2.40
CA LEU A 200 20.44 14.19 1.54
C LEU A 200 20.71 15.68 1.58
N LYS A 201 20.73 16.33 0.41
CA LYS A 201 20.90 17.80 0.32
C LYS A 201 19.64 18.54 0.76
N ASN A 202 18.47 17.93 0.52
CA ASN A 202 17.18 18.47 0.93
C ASN A 202 16.42 17.40 1.70
N HIS A 203 16.23 17.63 3.00
CA HIS A 203 15.51 16.70 3.89
C HIS A 203 14.00 16.92 3.91
N ASP A 204 13.50 18.04 3.37
CA ASP A 204 12.08 18.40 3.51
C ASP A 204 11.12 17.42 2.84
N PRO A 205 11.39 16.91 1.59
CA PRO A 205 10.52 15.91 0.98
C PRO A 205 10.42 14.63 1.82
N PHE A 206 11.53 14.17 2.39
CA PHE A 206 11.53 12.98 3.24
C PHE A 206 10.80 13.22 4.57
N LYS A 207 10.94 14.39 5.17
CA LYS A 207 10.21 14.77 6.40
C LYS A 207 8.71 14.82 6.14
N GLU A 208 8.29 15.40 5.02
CA GLU A 208 6.89 15.43 4.60
C GLU A 208 6.35 14.00 4.39
N PHE A 209 7.07 13.18 3.62
CA PHE A 209 6.76 11.77 3.40
C PHE A 209 6.54 11.03 4.72
N LEU A 210 7.52 11.09 5.62
CA LEU A 210 7.47 10.39 6.90
C LEU A 210 6.32 10.89 7.79
N SER A 211 6.10 12.20 7.85
CA SER A 211 5.02 12.79 8.65
C SER A 211 3.64 12.31 8.20
N ILE A 212 3.42 12.21 6.89
CA ILE A 212 2.16 11.70 6.32
C ILE A 212 2.00 10.21 6.63
N LEU A 213 3.05 9.41 6.45
CA LEU A 213 3.00 7.98 6.75
C LEU A 213 2.71 7.68 8.23
N ILE A 214 3.31 8.47 9.13
CA ILE A 214 3.05 8.36 10.57
C ILE A 214 1.57 8.66 10.86
N LYS A 215 1.05 9.75 10.32
CA LYS A 215 -0.36 10.14 10.47
C LYS A 215 -1.31 9.07 9.93
N ASP A 216 -0.96 8.47 8.80
CA ASP A 216 -1.77 7.44 8.12
C ASP A 216 -1.53 6.02 8.68
N LYS A 217 -0.80 5.91 9.79
CA LYS A 217 -0.56 4.66 10.54
C LYS A 217 0.14 3.56 9.73
N TRP A 218 1.04 3.93 8.82
CA TRP A 218 1.92 2.97 8.17
C TRP A 218 2.89 2.36 9.18
N LYS A 219 3.12 1.07 9.07
CA LYS A 219 4.27 0.41 9.73
C LYS A 219 5.52 0.72 8.91
N ILE A 220 6.50 1.38 9.52
CA ILE A 220 7.68 1.88 8.82
C ILE A 220 8.91 1.13 9.33
N ILE A 221 9.67 0.53 8.44
CA ILE A 221 10.85 -0.24 8.77
C ILE A 221 12.04 0.41 8.09
N PHE A 222 13.05 0.76 8.88
CA PHE A 222 14.32 1.25 8.38
C PHE A 222 15.38 0.15 8.46
N THR A 223 16.24 0.03 7.46
CA THR A 223 17.48 -0.73 7.60
C THR A 223 18.66 0.23 7.69
N THR A 224 19.60 -0.03 8.59
CA THR A 224 20.79 0.81 8.74
C THR A 224 22.00 0.03 9.20
N ARG A 225 23.19 0.64 9.10
CA ARG A 225 24.39 0.12 9.74
C ARG A 225 24.42 0.53 11.21
N ASN A 226 25.05 -0.31 12.06
CA ASN A 226 25.14 -0.04 13.51
C ASN A 226 25.67 1.35 13.85
N ASN A 227 26.64 1.84 13.08
CA ASN A 227 27.29 3.12 13.33
C ASN A 227 26.33 4.33 13.20
N TYR A 228 25.20 4.17 12.53
CA TYR A 228 24.21 5.23 12.29
C TYR A 228 22.92 5.04 13.11
N LEU A 229 22.87 4.00 13.93
CA LEU A 229 21.66 3.70 14.70
C LEU A 229 21.31 4.80 15.70
N GLU A 230 22.32 5.32 16.41
CA GLU A 230 22.14 6.38 17.41
C GLU A 230 21.67 7.67 16.75
N ASP A 231 22.25 8.04 15.61
CA ASP A 231 21.87 9.24 14.87
C ASP A 231 20.42 9.17 14.39
N LEU A 232 19.99 8.02 13.86
CA LEU A 232 18.61 7.82 13.44
C LEU A 232 17.64 7.83 14.63
N ASN A 233 17.96 7.17 15.73
CA ASN A 233 17.13 7.18 16.94
C ASN A 233 16.98 8.60 17.48
N TYR A 234 18.06 9.38 17.51
CA TYR A 234 18.05 10.77 17.93
C TYR A 234 17.11 11.61 17.06
N GLN A 235 17.21 11.48 15.72
CA GLN A 235 16.34 12.20 14.80
C GLN A 235 14.86 11.84 14.99
N PHE A 236 14.52 10.55 15.15
CA PHE A 236 13.13 10.14 15.39
C PHE A 236 12.59 10.67 16.71
N PHE A 237 13.41 10.68 17.75
CA PHE A 237 13.01 11.20 19.04
C PHE A 237 12.82 12.71 19.02
N GLU A 238 13.81 13.47 18.53
CA GLU A 238 13.80 14.94 18.56
C GLU A 238 12.76 15.55 17.59
N ILE A 239 12.60 14.95 16.39
CA ILE A 239 11.74 15.54 15.36
C ILE A 239 10.28 15.03 15.48
N TYR A 240 10.10 13.75 15.78
CA TYR A 240 8.79 13.11 15.73
C TYR A 240 8.27 12.66 17.10
N ASN A 241 9.07 12.79 18.15
CA ASN A 241 8.76 12.28 19.50
C ASN A 241 8.36 10.80 19.51
N ILE A 242 9.04 9.99 18.69
CA ILE A 242 8.80 8.55 18.52
C ILE A 242 10.04 7.78 18.94
N ALA A 243 9.87 6.76 19.78
CA ALA A 243 10.92 5.80 20.11
C ALA A 243 10.77 4.55 19.20
N PRO A 244 11.67 4.34 18.22
CA PRO A 244 11.62 3.17 17.35
C PRO A 244 11.92 1.88 18.12
N LEU A 245 11.38 0.76 17.62
CA LEU A 245 11.86 -0.56 18.02
C LEU A 245 13.18 -0.87 17.31
N ASN A 246 14.24 -1.06 18.08
CA ASN A 246 15.55 -1.43 17.54
C ASN A 246 15.72 -2.95 17.51
N ILE A 247 15.91 -3.51 16.32
CA ILE A 247 16.15 -4.95 16.12
C ILE A 247 17.56 -5.13 15.55
N SER A 248 18.40 -5.82 16.31
CA SER A 248 19.77 -6.11 15.89
C SER A 248 19.86 -7.36 15.02
N VAL A 249 20.51 -7.22 13.87
CA VAL A 249 20.86 -8.32 12.97
C VAL A 249 22.36 -8.60 13.12
N ASN A 250 22.68 -9.54 13.99
CA ASN A 250 24.07 -9.89 14.32
C ASN A 250 24.74 -10.70 13.21
N ASN A 251 26.06 -10.74 13.26
CA ASN A 251 26.85 -11.66 12.46
C ASN A 251 26.42 -13.10 12.75
N LEU A 252 26.73 -13.99 11.81
CA LEU A 252 26.65 -15.43 12.06
C LEU A 252 27.76 -15.81 13.02
N GLU A 253 27.41 -16.46 14.11
CA GLU A 253 28.38 -17.15 14.95
C GLU A 253 28.71 -18.52 14.35
#